data_1f804e42ff46cbcaf1e63c79d80df195
#
_entry.id   1f804e42ff46cbcaf1e63c79d80df195
#
_cell.length_a   1.000
_cell.length_b   1.000
_cell.length_c   1.000
_cell.angle_alpha   90.00
_cell.angle_beta   90.00
_cell.angle_gamma   90.00
#
_symmetry.space_group_name_H-M   'P 1'
#
loop_
_entity.id
_entity.type
_entity.pdbx_description
1 polymer ?
#
loop_
_entity_poly.entity_id
_entity_poly.type
_entity_poly.pdbx_seq_one_letter_code
_entity_poly.pdbx_strand_id
1 'polypeptide(L)'
;MLFLLTIDFVMRKATQNENEGITWTEHNTLTDLDFADDLALLGTTQQGLQQLTNLVNENATKVGLRINCAKTKSMRIQCREDQPDQPLSINNGDIEDVQTFTYLGSVLTPDGGAETDVKYRIGKAATVFNRLWTIWASRFITTELKIQLYNSIVLPTALYACETWKRTASIAHKIDVFHQRCLRRILRISYRDHITNEEVLKRAKSNPLSSTVTERRLKFAGHTLRRPRHCHANVAMRWIPPGGKRKRGRPRKTWRRTFDEDLRQLNIEPDDVEKIAEDRVVWRELAARCALLHGRTYRLLDDKHIGNIGVGHLQPHCFMKVPN
;
A
#
# COMPACT_ATOMS: atom_id res chain seq x y z
N MET A 1 -7.21 7.21 -26.19
CA MET A 1 -6.22 8.31 -26.30
C MET A 1 -6.89 9.68 -26.16
N LEU A 2 -7.93 10.05 -26.95
CA LEU A 2 -8.64 11.34 -26.80
C LEU A 2 -9.19 11.57 -25.40
N PHE A 3 -9.82 10.57 -24.78
CA PHE A 3 -10.36 10.65 -23.42
C PHE A 3 -9.31 11.08 -22.39
N LEU A 4 -8.11 10.45 -22.39
CA LEU A 4 -7.03 10.80 -21.48
C LEU A 4 -6.52 12.23 -21.70
N LEU A 5 -6.45 12.70 -22.93
CA LEU A 5 -6.11 14.09 -23.23
C LEU A 5 -7.16 15.07 -22.70
N THR A 6 -8.44 14.68 -22.78
CA THR A 6 -9.54 15.49 -22.24
C THR A 6 -9.47 15.57 -20.71
N ILE A 7 -9.20 14.45 -20.03
CA ILE A 7 -9.02 14.43 -18.57
C ILE A 7 -7.82 15.29 -18.18
N ASP A 8 -6.66 15.11 -18.82
CA ASP A 8 -5.45 15.92 -18.55
C ASP A 8 -5.74 17.43 -18.72
N PHE A 9 -6.49 17.80 -19.77
CA PHE A 9 -6.93 19.19 -19.98
C PHE A 9 -7.83 19.69 -18.83
N VAL A 10 -8.84 18.90 -18.43
CA VAL A 10 -9.75 19.26 -17.33
C VAL A 10 -8.97 19.45 -16.03
N MET A 11 -8.11 18.50 -15.69
CA MET A 11 -7.32 18.54 -14.46
C MET A 11 -6.36 19.72 -14.44
N ARG A 12 -5.61 19.95 -15.51
CA ARG A 12 -4.73 21.13 -15.62
C ARG A 12 -5.49 22.46 -15.45
N LYS A 13 -6.71 22.55 -15.98
CA LYS A 13 -7.55 23.74 -15.81
C LYS A 13 -8.09 23.90 -14.39
N ALA A 14 -8.48 22.81 -13.75
CA ALA A 14 -9.01 22.82 -12.40
C ALA A 14 -7.94 23.09 -11.32
N THR A 15 -6.68 22.65 -11.56
CA THR A 15 -5.60 22.75 -10.60
C THR A 15 -4.66 23.94 -10.83
N GLN A 16 -4.98 24.84 -11.79
CA GLN A 16 -4.16 26.03 -12.10
C GLN A 16 -3.97 26.99 -10.91
N ASN A 17 -4.92 27.04 -9.98
CA ASN A 17 -4.85 27.86 -8.77
C ASN A 17 -4.39 26.97 -7.60
N GLU A 18 -3.09 26.80 -7.43
CA GLU A 18 -2.43 25.84 -6.53
C GLU A 18 -2.62 26.11 -5.01
N ASN A 19 -3.62 26.87 -4.59
CA ASN A 19 -3.83 27.21 -3.18
C ASN A 19 -4.43 26.06 -2.36
N GLU A 20 -4.96 25.05 -3.03
CA GLU A 20 -5.63 23.91 -2.39
C GLU A 20 -4.85 22.62 -2.66
N GLY A 21 -4.75 21.74 -1.66
CA GLY A 21 -4.02 20.49 -1.77
C GLY A 21 -3.09 20.23 -0.58
N ILE A 22 -2.26 19.22 -0.70
CA ILE A 22 -1.29 18.83 0.34
C ILE A 22 0.06 19.47 0.00
N THR A 23 0.64 20.25 0.91
CA THR A 23 2.00 20.78 0.75
C THR A 23 2.97 19.63 0.50
N TRP A 24 3.49 19.54 -0.71
CA TRP A 24 4.28 18.44 -1.22
C TRP A 24 5.78 18.71 -1.16
N THR A 25 6.17 19.93 -1.57
CA THR A 25 7.51 20.50 -1.40
C THR A 25 7.35 21.94 -0.95
N GLU A 26 8.47 22.66 -0.75
CA GLU A 26 8.44 24.09 -0.39
C GLU A 26 7.70 24.96 -1.42
N HIS A 27 7.63 24.52 -2.68
CA HIS A 27 7.08 25.30 -3.79
C HIS A 27 5.92 24.60 -4.53
N ASN A 28 5.59 23.35 -4.19
CA ASN A 28 4.57 22.57 -4.88
C ASN A 28 3.54 21.99 -3.94
N THR A 29 2.30 22.01 -4.39
CA THR A 29 1.15 21.41 -3.72
C THR A 29 0.67 20.20 -4.53
N LEU A 30 0.37 19.09 -3.86
CA LEU A 30 -0.23 17.92 -4.47
C LEU A 30 -1.75 18.03 -4.35
N THR A 31 -2.42 18.25 -5.48
CA THR A 31 -3.86 18.50 -5.56
C THR A 31 -4.64 17.27 -5.95
N ASP A 32 -4.01 16.37 -6.71
CA ASP A 32 -4.68 15.21 -7.29
C ASP A 32 -3.71 14.06 -7.54
N LEU A 33 -4.29 12.87 -7.74
CA LEU A 33 -3.62 11.67 -8.22
C LEU A 33 -4.49 11.03 -9.29
N ASP A 34 -4.01 11.01 -10.52
CA ASP A 34 -4.74 10.56 -11.67
C ASP A 34 -4.21 9.22 -12.20
N PHE A 35 -5.10 8.30 -12.46
CA PHE A 35 -4.80 7.07 -13.15
C PHE A 35 -5.93 6.68 -14.09
N ALA A 36 -5.75 6.96 -15.36
CA ALA A 36 -6.76 6.77 -16.42
C ALA A 36 -8.04 7.56 -16.12
N ASP A 37 -9.12 6.88 -15.78
CA ASP A 37 -10.42 7.43 -15.40
C ASP A 37 -10.60 7.57 -13.87
N ASP A 38 -9.71 6.98 -13.09
CA ASP A 38 -9.72 7.09 -11.63
C ASP A 38 -9.00 8.38 -11.20
N LEU A 39 -9.77 9.39 -10.79
CA LEU A 39 -9.26 10.65 -10.26
C LEU A 39 -9.39 10.67 -8.74
N ALA A 40 -8.35 11.09 -8.05
CA ALA A 40 -8.37 11.28 -6.62
C ALA A 40 -7.96 12.72 -6.29
N LEU A 41 -8.88 13.53 -5.82
CA LEU A 41 -8.63 14.90 -5.39
C LEU A 41 -8.16 14.92 -3.94
N LEU A 42 -7.18 15.76 -3.63
CA LEU A 42 -6.57 15.88 -2.32
C LEU A 42 -6.76 17.28 -1.78
N GLY A 43 -7.16 17.40 -0.52
CA GLY A 43 -7.31 18.69 0.14
C GLY A 43 -6.92 18.61 1.62
N THR A 44 -6.42 19.71 2.17
CA THR A 44 -6.14 19.84 3.60
C THR A 44 -7.37 20.31 4.38
N THR A 45 -8.31 20.96 3.71
CA THR A 45 -9.57 21.44 4.26
C THR A 45 -10.75 20.94 3.46
N GLN A 46 -11.89 20.78 4.08
CA GLN A 46 -13.12 20.38 3.39
C GLN A 46 -13.57 21.45 2.40
N GLN A 47 -13.47 22.72 2.77
CA GLN A 47 -13.83 23.85 1.91
C GLN A 47 -12.96 23.88 0.64
N GLY A 48 -11.64 23.71 0.78
CA GLY A 48 -10.75 23.65 -0.37
C GLY A 48 -11.02 22.45 -1.28
N LEU A 49 -11.28 21.28 -0.69
CA LEU A 49 -11.65 20.11 -1.47
C LEU A 49 -12.99 20.31 -2.22
N GLN A 50 -13.97 21.01 -1.60
CA GLN A 50 -15.22 21.36 -2.27
C GLN A 50 -14.97 22.33 -3.44
N GLN A 51 -14.12 23.33 -3.25
CA GLN A 51 -13.77 24.28 -4.33
C GLN A 51 -13.10 23.56 -5.50
N LEU A 52 -12.11 22.70 -5.22
CA LEU A 52 -11.44 21.90 -6.24
C LEU A 52 -12.43 20.98 -6.98
N THR A 53 -13.34 20.33 -6.23
CA THR A 53 -14.42 19.50 -6.80
C THR A 53 -15.31 20.29 -7.75
N ASN A 54 -15.69 21.51 -7.37
CA ASN A 54 -16.52 22.38 -8.20
C ASN A 54 -15.78 22.77 -9.49
N LEU A 55 -14.49 23.12 -9.41
CA LEU A 55 -13.66 23.45 -10.56
C LEU A 55 -13.52 22.27 -11.53
N VAL A 56 -13.29 21.06 -11.00
CA VAL A 56 -13.23 19.84 -11.83
C VAL A 56 -14.57 19.59 -12.50
N ASN A 57 -15.69 19.68 -11.77
CA ASN A 57 -17.03 19.47 -12.33
C ASN A 57 -17.38 20.50 -13.42
N GLU A 58 -17.06 21.78 -13.18
CA GLU A 58 -17.28 22.86 -14.16
C GLU A 58 -16.48 22.62 -15.45
N ASN A 59 -15.20 22.33 -15.34
CA ASN A 59 -14.35 22.11 -16.51
C ASN A 59 -14.68 20.79 -17.23
N ALA A 60 -15.06 19.74 -16.50
CA ALA A 60 -15.56 18.50 -17.08
C ALA A 60 -16.85 18.73 -17.89
N THR A 61 -17.79 19.51 -17.35
CA THR A 61 -19.04 19.83 -18.03
C THR A 61 -18.81 20.61 -19.33
N LYS A 62 -17.83 21.53 -19.39
CA LYS A 62 -17.47 22.29 -20.61
C LYS A 62 -17.01 21.38 -21.76
N VAL A 63 -16.44 20.22 -21.46
CA VAL A 63 -16.01 19.23 -22.46
C VAL A 63 -16.98 18.05 -22.62
N GLY A 64 -18.17 18.16 -22.04
CA GLY A 64 -19.23 17.15 -22.14
C GLY A 64 -19.08 15.94 -21.22
N LEU A 65 -18.13 15.97 -20.28
CA LEU A 65 -17.98 14.93 -19.26
C LEU A 65 -18.86 15.21 -18.05
N ARG A 66 -19.26 14.16 -17.35
CA ARG A 66 -20.08 14.27 -16.13
C ARG A 66 -19.47 13.42 -15.01
N ILE A 67 -19.36 14.00 -13.82
CA ILE A 67 -18.97 13.27 -12.63
C ILE A 67 -20.15 12.42 -12.13
N ASN A 68 -19.90 11.15 -11.85
CA ASN A 68 -20.93 10.26 -11.32
C ASN A 68 -20.95 10.33 -9.78
N CYS A 69 -21.86 11.14 -9.23
CA CYS A 69 -21.99 11.35 -7.78
C CYS A 69 -22.20 10.03 -6.99
N ALA A 70 -22.96 9.07 -7.52
CA ALA A 70 -23.22 7.81 -6.83
C ALA A 70 -21.96 6.93 -6.68
N LYS A 71 -21.02 7.03 -7.62
CA LYS A 71 -19.73 6.32 -7.56
C LYS A 71 -18.65 7.14 -6.87
N THR A 72 -18.77 8.46 -6.81
CA THR A 72 -17.82 9.35 -6.13
C THR A 72 -17.95 9.17 -4.63
N LYS A 73 -16.82 9.07 -3.93
CA LYS A 73 -16.76 8.89 -2.48
C LYS A 73 -15.79 9.89 -1.88
N SER A 74 -16.06 10.32 -0.68
CA SER A 74 -15.21 11.13 0.15
C SER A 74 -14.65 10.30 1.30
N MET A 75 -13.43 10.57 1.72
CA MET A 75 -12.84 9.95 2.91
C MET A 75 -11.95 10.94 3.64
N ARG A 76 -12.18 11.06 4.95
CA ARG A 76 -11.36 11.89 5.84
C ARG A 76 -10.25 11.05 6.46
N ILE A 77 -9.00 11.44 6.22
CA ILE A 77 -7.84 10.74 6.77
C ILE A 77 -7.31 11.51 7.96
N GLN A 78 -7.38 10.91 9.17
CA GLN A 78 -6.80 11.44 10.42
C GLN A 78 -7.33 12.83 10.82
N CYS A 79 -8.58 13.14 10.47
CA CYS A 79 -9.25 14.39 10.87
C CYS A 79 -9.40 14.49 12.40
N ARG A 80 -9.40 15.73 12.92
CA ARG A 80 -9.85 16.03 14.28
C ARG A 80 -11.38 16.03 14.29
N GLU A 81 -11.98 15.60 15.39
CA GLU A 81 -13.44 15.51 15.57
C GLU A 81 -14.16 16.87 15.53
N ASP A 82 -13.39 17.98 15.60
CA ASP A 82 -13.93 19.34 15.76
C ASP A 82 -14.27 20.05 14.43
N GLN A 83 -14.18 19.40 13.27
CA GLN A 83 -14.56 20.03 11.99
C GLN A 83 -16.04 19.79 11.69
N PRO A 84 -16.79 20.82 11.23
CA PRO A 84 -18.20 20.68 10.90
C PRO A 84 -18.42 19.61 9.83
N ASP A 85 -19.41 18.78 10.08
CA ASP A 85 -19.71 17.56 9.30
C ASP A 85 -20.62 17.89 8.10
N GLN A 86 -20.17 18.79 7.22
CA GLN A 86 -20.91 19.06 5.98
C GLN A 86 -20.45 18.08 4.88
N PRO A 87 -21.36 17.34 4.22
CA PRO A 87 -20.99 16.49 3.10
C PRO A 87 -20.46 17.33 1.95
N LEU A 88 -19.51 16.74 1.17
CA LEU A 88 -19.15 17.32 -0.12
C LEU A 88 -20.32 17.12 -1.11
N SER A 89 -20.53 18.07 -2.00
CA SER A 89 -21.63 18.00 -2.97
C SER A 89 -21.17 18.27 -4.39
N ILE A 90 -21.88 17.68 -5.37
CA ILE A 90 -21.73 17.94 -6.80
C ILE A 90 -23.14 18.08 -7.40
N ASN A 91 -23.41 19.20 -8.08
CA ASN A 91 -24.70 19.42 -8.76
C ASN A 91 -25.92 19.16 -7.85
N ASN A 92 -25.89 19.63 -6.61
CA ASN A 92 -26.90 19.40 -5.56
C ASN A 92 -27.06 17.93 -5.09
N GLY A 93 -26.15 17.04 -5.45
CA GLY A 93 -26.09 15.69 -4.93
C GLY A 93 -24.96 15.56 -3.89
N ASP A 94 -25.29 15.02 -2.70
CA ASP A 94 -24.31 14.79 -1.66
C ASP A 94 -23.39 13.61 -2.00
N ILE A 95 -22.11 13.76 -1.70
CA ILE A 95 -21.10 12.71 -1.86
C ILE A 95 -21.02 11.94 -0.54
N GLU A 96 -21.14 10.63 -0.64
CA GLU A 96 -21.06 9.73 0.52
C GLU A 96 -19.65 9.76 1.15
N ASP A 97 -19.59 10.03 2.44
CA ASP A 97 -18.35 9.91 3.24
C ASP A 97 -18.18 8.47 3.71
N VAL A 98 -17.02 7.86 3.41
CA VAL A 98 -16.77 6.44 3.64
C VAL A 98 -15.60 6.19 4.58
N GLN A 99 -15.69 5.14 5.38
CA GLN A 99 -14.63 4.69 6.29
C GLN A 99 -13.63 3.73 5.64
N THR A 100 -13.96 3.21 4.48
CA THR A 100 -13.06 2.36 3.70
C THR A 100 -13.23 2.65 2.22
N PHE A 101 -12.12 2.77 1.52
CA PHE A 101 -12.14 3.10 0.12
C PHE A 101 -11.13 2.25 -0.66
N THR A 102 -11.52 1.76 -1.84
CA THR A 102 -10.61 1.00 -2.71
C THR A 102 -10.09 1.90 -3.82
N TYR A 103 -8.79 2.22 -3.80
CA TYR A 103 -8.11 2.98 -4.84
C TYR A 103 -7.02 2.13 -5.50
N LEU A 104 -7.07 2.02 -6.84
CA LEU A 104 -6.18 1.17 -7.64
C LEU A 104 -6.04 -0.26 -7.08
N GLY A 105 -7.15 -0.74 -6.54
CA GLY A 105 -7.25 -2.08 -5.95
C GLY A 105 -6.73 -2.21 -4.52
N SER A 106 -6.08 -1.23 -3.90
CA SER A 106 -5.69 -1.21 -2.48
C SER A 106 -6.77 -0.58 -1.61
N VAL A 107 -6.99 -1.15 -0.43
CA VAL A 107 -7.98 -0.64 0.53
C VAL A 107 -7.34 0.40 1.42
N LEU A 108 -7.86 1.62 1.34
CA LEU A 108 -7.48 2.75 2.19
C LEU A 108 -8.43 2.83 3.38
N THR A 109 -7.90 3.30 4.52
CA THR A 109 -8.63 3.52 5.76
C THR A 109 -8.22 4.84 6.40
N PRO A 110 -9.07 5.51 7.19
CA PRO A 110 -8.77 6.81 7.82
C PRO A 110 -7.54 6.81 8.71
N ASP A 111 -7.17 5.66 9.27
CA ASP A 111 -5.97 5.50 10.10
C ASP A 111 -4.66 5.40 9.29
N GLY A 112 -4.75 5.33 7.96
CA GLY A 112 -3.60 5.13 7.06
C GLY A 112 -2.87 3.81 7.30
N GLY A 113 -3.57 2.81 7.87
CA GLY A 113 -3.00 1.48 8.17
C GLY A 113 -3.00 0.54 6.97
N ALA A 114 -1.97 -0.29 6.84
CA ALA A 114 -1.92 -1.33 5.82
C ALA A 114 -2.64 -2.63 6.24
N GLU A 115 -3.10 -2.75 7.48
CA GLU A 115 -3.62 -4.01 8.01
C GLU A 115 -4.93 -4.44 7.34
N THR A 116 -5.79 -3.49 7.01
CA THR A 116 -7.07 -3.75 6.33
C THR A 116 -6.82 -4.22 4.90
N ASP A 117 -5.91 -3.55 4.18
CA ASP A 117 -5.52 -3.97 2.82
C ASP A 117 -4.90 -5.38 2.82
N VAL A 118 -4.00 -5.67 3.75
CA VAL A 118 -3.41 -7.02 3.91
C VAL A 118 -4.48 -8.09 4.14
N LYS A 119 -5.44 -7.84 5.05
CA LYS A 119 -6.56 -8.77 5.30
C LYS A 119 -7.39 -9.00 4.04
N TYR A 120 -7.70 -7.93 3.32
CA TYR A 120 -8.47 -7.98 2.09
C TYR A 120 -7.74 -8.79 1.01
N ARG A 121 -6.42 -8.56 0.83
CA ARG A 121 -5.59 -9.31 -0.11
C ARG A 121 -5.49 -10.78 0.23
N ILE A 122 -5.27 -11.11 1.50
CA ILE A 122 -5.27 -12.50 1.96
C ILE A 122 -6.63 -13.16 1.70
N GLY A 123 -7.74 -12.46 1.95
CA GLY A 123 -9.09 -12.94 1.66
C GLY A 123 -9.30 -13.25 0.17
N LYS A 124 -8.91 -12.33 -0.71
CA LYS A 124 -8.96 -12.56 -2.16
C LYS A 124 -8.10 -13.75 -2.58
N ALA A 125 -6.86 -13.81 -2.11
CA ALA A 125 -5.96 -14.91 -2.43
C ALA A 125 -6.46 -16.26 -1.91
N ALA A 126 -7.08 -16.28 -0.72
CA ALA A 126 -7.73 -17.49 -0.18
C ALA A 126 -8.91 -17.94 -1.04
N THR A 127 -9.70 -17.01 -1.56
CA THR A 127 -10.79 -17.33 -2.50
C THR A 127 -10.23 -17.94 -3.80
N VAL A 128 -9.18 -17.35 -4.37
CA VAL A 128 -8.50 -17.90 -5.56
C VAL A 128 -7.93 -19.28 -5.26
N PHE A 129 -7.25 -19.45 -4.12
CA PHE A 129 -6.71 -20.74 -3.70
C PHE A 129 -7.80 -21.81 -3.58
N ASN A 130 -8.95 -21.49 -2.97
CA ASN A 130 -10.05 -22.41 -2.79
C ASN A 130 -10.73 -22.78 -4.13
N ARG A 131 -10.81 -21.87 -5.09
CA ARG A 131 -11.34 -22.19 -6.44
C ARG A 131 -10.50 -23.25 -7.17
N LEU A 132 -9.22 -23.33 -6.86
CA LEU A 132 -8.30 -24.32 -7.44
C LEU A 132 -8.23 -25.62 -6.63
N TRP A 133 -9.23 -25.89 -5.79
CA TRP A 133 -9.25 -27.05 -4.90
C TRP A 133 -9.02 -28.38 -5.61
N THR A 134 -9.65 -28.60 -6.76
CA THR A 134 -9.50 -29.82 -7.56
C THR A 134 -8.05 -30.07 -7.99
N ILE A 135 -7.29 -29.01 -8.26
CA ILE A 135 -5.86 -29.08 -8.59
C ILE A 135 -5.07 -29.52 -7.35
N TRP A 136 -5.32 -28.89 -6.20
CA TRP A 136 -4.59 -29.23 -4.97
C TRP A 136 -4.88 -30.67 -4.52
N ALA A 137 -6.11 -31.15 -4.72
CA ALA A 137 -6.55 -32.48 -4.37
C ALA A 137 -6.09 -33.55 -5.38
N SER A 138 -5.79 -33.22 -6.62
CA SER A 138 -5.37 -34.16 -7.66
C SER A 138 -4.14 -34.95 -7.26
N ARG A 139 -4.12 -36.26 -7.53
CA ARG A 139 -2.94 -37.14 -7.40
C ARG A 139 -2.12 -37.22 -8.68
N PHE A 140 -2.70 -36.81 -9.80
CA PHE A 140 -2.05 -36.84 -11.12
C PHE A 140 -1.15 -35.63 -11.38
N ILE A 141 -1.33 -34.54 -10.63
CA ILE A 141 -0.51 -33.32 -10.74
C ILE A 141 0.61 -33.41 -9.71
N THR A 142 1.86 -33.19 -10.17
CA THR A 142 3.03 -33.23 -9.29
C THR A 142 3.03 -32.07 -8.31
N THR A 143 3.71 -32.24 -7.19
CA THR A 143 3.83 -31.19 -6.15
C THR A 143 4.52 -29.94 -6.68
N GLU A 144 5.56 -30.12 -7.50
CA GLU A 144 6.30 -29.03 -8.13
C GLU A 144 5.37 -28.17 -9.00
N LEU A 145 4.55 -28.79 -9.83
CA LEU A 145 3.62 -28.07 -10.71
C LEU A 145 2.56 -27.34 -9.86
N LYS A 146 2.06 -27.95 -8.78
CA LYS A 146 1.14 -27.27 -7.86
C LYS A 146 1.78 -26.01 -7.22
N ILE A 147 3.04 -26.12 -6.79
CA ILE A 147 3.77 -24.97 -6.21
C ILE A 147 3.99 -23.90 -7.28
N GLN A 148 4.32 -24.25 -8.51
CA GLN A 148 4.42 -23.30 -9.62
C GLN A 148 3.09 -22.56 -9.86
N LEU A 149 1.96 -23.28 -9.89
CA LEU A 149 0.63 -22.68 -10.03
C LEU A 149 0.28 -21.77 -8.83
N TYR A 150 0.61 -22.21 -7.63
CA TYR A 150 0.45 -21.38 -6.44
C TYR A 150 1.24 -20.07 -6.54
N ASN A 151 2.50 -20.14 -6.94
CA ASN A 151 3.39 -18.99 -7.09
C ASN A 151 2.94 -18.03 -8.22
N SER A 152 2.37 -18.56 -9.30
CA SER A 152 1.97 -17.75 -10.47
C SER A 152 0.55 -17.18 -10.37
N ILE A 153 -0.35 -17.79 -9.61
CA ILE A 153 -1.76 -17.40 -9.55
C ILE A 153 -2.14 -16.81 -8.18
N VAL A 154 -1.81 -17.52 -7.10
CA VAL A 154 -2.27 -17.14 -5.75
C VAL A 154 -1.41 -16.06 -5.13
N LEU A 155 -0.07 -16.20 -5.20
CA LEU A 155 0.83 -15.24 -4.59
C LEU A 155 0.76 -13.83 -5.22
N PRO A 156 0.62 -13.64 -6.55
CA PRO A 156 0.43 -12.30 -7.11
C PRO A 156 -0.83 -11.61 -6.59
N THR A 157 -1.90 -12.37 -6.33
CA THR A 157 -3.12 -11.83 -5.72
C THR A 157 -2.89 -11.41 -4.27
N ALA A 158 -2.18 -12.23 -3.48
CA ALA A 158 -1.87 -11.95 -2.08
C ALA A 158 -0.91 -10.77 -1.91
N LEU A 159 0.06 -10.65 -2.82
CA LEU A 159 1.18 -9.69 -2.74
C LEU A 159 1.02 -8.50 -3.69
N TYR A 160 -0.18 -8.23 -4.17
CA TYR A 160 -0.40 -7.02 -4.98
C TYR A 160 -0.17 -5.76 -4.13
N ALA A 161 0.64 -4.83 -4.64
CA ALA A 161 1.04 -3.59 -3.96
C ALA A 161 1.70 -3.78 -2.57
N CYS A 162 2.22 -4.97 -2.26
CA CYS A 162 2.84 -5.27 -0.96
C CYS A 162 4.12 -4.45 -0.69
N GLU A 163 4.75 -3.90 -1.71
CA GLU A 163 5.89 -2.98 -1.63
C GLU A 163 5.56 -1.68 -0.91
N THR A 164 4.27 -1.29 -0.86
CA THR A 164 3.81 -0.10 -0.14
C THR A 164 3.47 -0.37 1.33
N TRP A 165 3.43 -1.64 1.75
CA TRP A 165 3.07 -1.98 3.12
C TRP A 165 4.19 -1.67 4.12
N LYS A 166 3.82 -1.02 5.22
CA LYS A 166 4.69 -0.95 6.41
C LYS A 166 4.87 -2.34 7.01
N ARG A 167 6.03 -2.65 7.55
CA ARG A 167 6.26 -3.92 8.24
C ARG A 167 5.90 -3.81 9.71
N THR A 168 4.92 -4.60 10.15
CA THR A 168 4.64 -4.87 11.56
C THR A 168 4.71 -6.37 11.81
N ALA A 169 4.94 -6.79 13.05
CA ALA A 169 4.92 -8.21 13.41
C ALA A 169 3.57 -8.86 13.07
N SER A 170 2.47 -8.15 13.33
CA SER A 170 1.11 -8.58 13.00
C SER A 170 0.92 -8.84 11.50
N ILE A 171 1.37 -7.93 10.63
CA ILE A 171 1.26 -8.08 9.17
C ILE A 171 2.09 -9.28 8.70
N ALA A 172 3.35 -9.37 9.14
CA ALA A 172 4.23 -10.47 8.75
C ALA A 172 3.66 -11.82 9.18
N HIS A 173 3.20 -11.93 10.43
CA HIS A 173 2.57 -13.15 10.94
C HIS A 173 1.34 -13.56 10.12
N LYS A 174 0.41 -12.63 9.83
CA LYS A 174 -0.79 -12.93 9.02
C LYS A 174 -0.43 -13.47 7.63
N ILE A 175 0.57 -12.88 6.98
CA ILE A 175 1.01 -13.28 5.64
C ILE A 175 1.66 -14.67 5.70
N ASP A 176 2.52 -14.92 6.67
CA ASP A 176 3.23 -16.19 6.81
C ASP A 176 2.28 -17.32 7.23
N VAL A 177 1.31 -17.06 8.10
CA VAL A 177 0.24 -18.04 8.44
C VAL A 177 -0.58 -18.43 7.22
N PHE A 178 -0.98 -17.45 6.38
CA PHE A 178 -1.66 -17.73 5.12
C PHE A 178 -0.81 -18.63 4.21
N HIS A 179 0.46 -18.28 4.02
CA HIS A 179 1.40 -19.04 3.21
C HIS A 179 1.57 -20.47 3.69
N GLN A 180 1.84 -20.65 4.98
CA GLN A 180 1.98 -21.97 5.60
C GLN A 180 0.73 -22.83 5.44
N ARG A 181 -0.46 -22.25 5.60
CA ARG A 181 -1.74 -22.95 5.39
C ARG A 181 -1.88 -23.47 3.95
N CYS A 182 -1.55 -22.64 2.96
CA CYS A 182 -1.59 -23.03 1.55
C CYS A 182 -0.57 -24.12 1.23
N LEU A 183 0.68 -23.98 1.67
CA LEU A 183 1.74 -24.96 1.44
C LEU A 183 1.41 -26.31 2.09
N ARG A 184 0.96 -26.33 3.34
CA ARG A 184 0.55 -27.56 4.03
C ARG A 184 -0.55 -28.29 3.24
N ARG A 185 -1.51 -27.54 2.68
CA ARG A 185 -2.58 -28.10 1.87
C ARG A 185 -2.06 -28.72 0.56
N ILE A 186 -1.15 -28.04 -0.13
CA ILE A 186 -0.50 -28.52 -1.37
C ILE A 186 0.33 -29.78 -1.10
N LEU A 187 1.11 -29.76 -0.01
CA LEU A 187 1.98 -30.86 0.41
C LEU A 187 1.24 -32.00 1.13
N ARG A 188 -0.06 -31.83 1.39
CA ARG A 188 -0.90 -32.78 2.13
C ARG A 188 -0.39 -33.07 3.54
N ILE A 189 0.17 -32.08 4.20
CA ILE A 189 0.65 -32.17 5.57
C ILE A 189 -0.49 -31.88 6.54
N SER A 190 -0.79 -32.86 7.40
CA SER A 190 -1.77 -32.73 8.48
C SER A 190 -1.12 -32.13 9.73
N TYR A 191 -1.95 -31.58 10.65
CA TYR A 191 -1.47 -31.16 11.97
C TYR A 191 -0.92 -32.35 12.79
N ARG A 192 -1.40 -33.56 12.53
CA ARG A 192 -0.96 -34.82 13.20
C ARG A 192 0.48 -35.22 12.84
N ASP A 193 0.99 -34.69 11.71
CA ASP A 193 2.36 -35.05 11.26
C ASP A 193 3.43 -34.29 12.04
N HIS A 194 3.05 -33.32 12.88
CA HIS A 194 3.94 -32.51 13.71
C HIS A 194 5.15 -31.91 12.98
N ILE A 195 4.99 -31.62 11.67
CA ILE A 195 6.04 -31.06 10.82
C ILE A 195 6.16 -29.55 11.07
N THR A 196 7.36 -29.08 11.32
CA THR A 196 7.65 -27.66 11.57
C THR A 196 7.40 -26.80 10.33
N ASN A 197 7.17 -25.48 10.54
CA ASN A 197 7.01 -24.54 9.44
C ASN A 197 8.25 -24.44 8.55
N GLU A 198 9.42 -24.63 9.13
CA GLU A 198 10.71 -24.65 8.41
C GLU A 198 10.79 -25.81 7.45
N GLU A 199 10.42 -27.00 7.91
CA GLU A 199 10.44 -28.20 7.10
C GLU A 199 9.39 -28.10 5.96
N VAL A 200 8.24 -27.47 6.20
CA VAL A 200 7.25 -27.19 5.15
C VAL A 200 7.85 -26.27 4.07
N LEU A 201 8.51 -25.18 4.46
CA LEU A 201 9.16 -24.26 3.52
C LEU A 201 10.28 -24.97 2.74
N LYS A 202 11.07 -25.79 3.40
CA LYS A 202 12.13 -26.58 2.77
C LYS A 202 11.57 -27.53 1.71
N ARG A 203 10.54 -28.30 2.03
CA ARG A 203 9.84 -29.20 1.08
C ARG A 203 9.22 -28.46 -0.09
N ALA A 204 8.66 -27.28 0.17
CA ALA A 204 8.10 -26.42 -0.86
C ALA A 204 9.16 -25.65 -1.66
N LYS A 205 10.43 -25.71 -1.29
CA LYS A 205 11.52 -24.87 -1.85
C LYS A 205 11.13 -23.40 -1.85
N SER A 206 10.53 -22.94 -0.75
CA SER A 206 9.98 -21.59 -0.60
C SER A 206 10.57 -20.88 0.62
N ASN A 207 10.51 -19.56 0.62
CA ASN A 207 10.89 -18.71 1.75
C ASN A 207 9.64 -18.24 2.51
N PRO A 208 9.77 -17.72 3.75
CA PRO A 208 8.69 -16.99 4.40
C PRO A 208 8.16 -15.87 3.49
N LEU A 209 6.84 -15.72 3.42
CA LEU A 209 6.25 -14.74 2.50
C LEU A 209 6.54 -13.31 2.94
N SER A 210 6.68 -13.07 4.24
CA SER A 210 7.14 -11.80 4.81
C SER A 210 8.53 -11.38 4.30
N SER A 211 9.43 -12.34 4.05
CA SER A 211 10.74 -12.09 3.43
C SER A 211 10.59 -11.62 1.98
N THR A 212 9.70 -12.25 1.23
CA THR A 212 9.38 -11.83 -0.15
C THR A 212 8.82 -10.40 -0.20
N VAL A 213 7.98 -10.01 0.76
CA VAL A 213 7.49 -8.63 0.88
C VAL A 213 8.63 -7.65 1.14
N THR A 214 9.58 -8.00 2.01
CA THR A 214 10.77 -7.18 2.28
C THR A 214 11.62 -7.00 1.01
N GLU A 215 11.87 -8.08 0.29
CA GLU A 215 12.63 -8.04 -0.96
C GLU A 215 11.97 -7.14 -2.02
N ARG A 216 10.63 -7.28 -2.21
CA ARG A 216 9.87 -6.45 -3.14
C ARG A 216 9.91 -4.97 -2.76
N ARG A 217 9.74 -4.65 -1.46
CA ARG A 217 9.85 -3.27 -0.96
C ARG A 217 11.21 -2.66 -1.25
N LEU A 218 12.30 -3.38 -0.98
CA LEU A 218 13.66 -2.89 -1.26
C LEU A 218 13.92 -2.74 -2.77
N LYS A 219 13.44 -3.67 -3.60
CA LYS A 219 13.53 -3.54 -5.07
C LYS A 219 12.79 -2.30 -5.57
N PHE A 220 11.58 -2.06 -5.03
CA PHE A 220 10.80 -0.86 -5.34
C PHE A 220 11.51 0.42 -4.86
N ALA A 221 12.02 0.43 -3.62
CA ALA A 221 12.78 1.54 -3.09
C ALA A 221 14.00 1.89 -3.97
N GLY A 222 14.80 0.90 -4.38
CA GLY A 222 15.93 1.12 -5.27
C GLY A 222 15.52 1.64 -6.65
N HIS A 223 14.37 1.19 -7.18
CA HIS A 223 13.82 1.75 -8.41
C HIS A 223 13.47 3.24 -8.23
N THR A 224 12.83 3.59 -7.12
CA THR A 224 12.43 4.97 -6.80
C THR A 224 13.64 5.87 -6.58
N LEU A 225 14.67 5.40 -5.86
CA LEU A 225 15.90 6.15 -5.59
C LEU A 225 16.67 6.53 -6.87
N ARG A 226 16.66 5.66 -7.88
CA ARG A 226 17.26 5.93 -9.19
C ARG A 226 16.47 6.90 -10.07
N ARG A 227 15.25 7.27 -9.68
CA ARG A 227 14.47 8.31 -10.37
C ARG A 227 14.97 9.70 -10.00
N PRO A 228 14.76 10.70 -10.86
CA PRO A 228 15.08 12.09 -10.53
C PRO A 228 14.43 12.51 -9.19
N ARG A 229 15.12 13.33 -8.42
CA ARG A 229 14.64 13.76 -7.08
C ARG A 229 13.30 14.47 -7.11
N HIS A 230 12.97 15.16 -8.20
CA HIS A 230 11.68 15.84 -8.40
C HIS A 230 10.53 14.89 -8.80
N CYS A 231 10.81 13.62 -9.11
CA CYS A 231 9.77 12.65 -9.42
C CYS A 231 8.89 12.39 -8.17
N HIS A 232 7.57 12.43 -8.33
CA HIS A 232 6.60 12.29 -7.25
C HIS A 232 6.85 11.09 -6.33
N ALA A 233 7.21 9.93 -6.89
CA ALA A 233 7.52 8.74 -6.09
C ALA A 233 8.76 8.95 -5.19
N ASN A 234 9.79 9.68 -5.68
CA ASN A 234 11.00 9.99 -4.91
C ASN A 234 10.71 11.03 -3.82
N VAL A 235 9.90 12.04 -4.15
CA VAL A 235 9.40 13.01 -3.17
C VAL A 235 8.60 12.30 -2.09
N ALA A 236 7.62 11.44 -2.45
CA ALA A 236 6.79 10.69 -1.51
C ALA A 236 7.62 9.86 -0.52
N MET A 237 8.67 9.20 -1.00
CA MET A 237 9.53 8.38 -0.16
C MET A 237 10.27 9.20 0.91
N ARG A 238 10.55 10.48 0.64
CA ARG A 238 11.27 11.41 1.54
C ARG A 238 10.37 12.38 2.26
N TRP A 239 9.13 12.49 1.84
CA TRP A 239 8.18 13.49 2.33
C TRP A 239 7.95 13.40 3.83
N ILE A 240 7.99 14.56 4.50
CA ILE A 240 7.68 14.74 5.91
C ILE A 240 6.53 15.75 5.98
N PRO A 241 5.40 15.40 6.63
CA PRO A 241 4.29 16.34 6.77
C PRO A 241 4.72 17.64 7.44
N PRO A 242 4.39 18.82 6.88
CA PRO A 242 4.72 20.10 7.49
C PRO A 242 3.98 20.29 8.82
N GLY A 243 4.60 20.97 9.79
CA GLY A 243 3.96 21.40 11.06
C GLY A 243 3.67 20.28 12.08
N GLY A 244 4.11 19.08 11.83
CA GLY A 244 3.87 17.93 12.71
C GLY A 244 4.70 17.95 13.99
N LYS A 245 4.21 18.60 15.08
CA LYS A 245 4.77 18.36 16.42
C LYS A 245 4.55 16.90 16.79
N ARG A 246 5.65 16.20 17.12
CA ARG A 246 5.64 14.79 17.50
C ARG A 246 4.79 14.62 18.76
N LYS A 247 3.72 13.84 18.71
CA LYS A 247 2.95 13.49 19.90
C LYS A 247 3.80 12.67 20.88
N ARG A 248 3.55 12.86 22.18
CA ARG A 248 4.17 12.10 23.24
C ARG A 248 3.78 10.62 23.10
N GLY A 249 4.74 9.70 23.23
CA GLY A 249 4.51 8.26 23.15
C GLY A 249 5.35 7.55 22.07
N ARG A 250 5.15 6.23 21.93
CA ARG A 250 5.88 5.43 20.95
C ARG A 250 5.49 5.85 19.52
N PRO A 251 6.47 6.22 18.69
CA PRO A 251 6.19 6.65 17.33
C PRO A 251 5.52 5.54 16.50
N ARG A 252 4.50 5.88 15.71
CA ARG A 252 3.87 4.93 14.79
C ARG A 252 4.87 4.35 13.79
N LYS A 253 4.69 3.08 13.47
CA LYS A 253 5.42 2.43 12.39
C LYS A 253 4.92 3.00 11.05
N THR A 254 5.83 3.52 10.24
CA THR A 254 5.57 4.02 8.89
C THR A 254 6.36 3.20 7.87
N TRP A 255 6.06 3.36 6.59
CA TRP A 255 6.83 2.74 5.51
C TRP A 255 8.31 3.19 5.56
N ARG A 256 8.55 4.50 5.69
CA ARG A 256 9.91 5.06 5.80
C ARG A 256 10.70 4.45 6.96
N ARG A 257 10.10 4.36 8.15
CA ARG A 257 10.75 3.70 9.30
C ARG A 257 11.05 2.23 9.06
N THR A 258 10.16 1.55 8.32
CA THR A 258 10.42 0.17 7.92
C THR A 258 11.61 0.10 6.97
N PHE A 259 11.70 1.01 6.02
CA PHE A 259 12.84 1.11 5.11
C PHE A 259 14.15 1.45 5.84
N ASP A 260 14.14 2.44 6.75
CA ASP A 260 15.31 2.79 7.57
C ASP A 260 15.78 1.61 8.46
N GLU A 261 14.87 0.78 8.93
CA GLU A 261 15.23 -0.43 9.68
C GLU A 261 15.84 -1.50 8.78
N ASP A 262 15.31 -1.66 7.58
CA ASP A 262 15.87 -2.58 6.57
C ASP A 262 17.30 -2.18 6.20
N LEU A 263 17.56 -0.87 6.01
CA LEU A 263 18.92 -0.33 5.76
C LEU A 263 19.87 -0.58 6.92
N ARG A 264 19.43 -0.31 8.15
CA ARG A 264 20.25 -0.57 9.35
C ARG A 264 20.63 -2.05 9.49
N GLN A 265 19.75 -2.98 9.15
CA GLN A 265 20.06 -4.40 9.14
C GLN A 265 21.11 -4.80 8.09
N LEU A 266 21.22 -4.00 7.04
CA LEU A 266 22.24 -4.16 6.01
C LEU A 266 23.53 -3.42 6.32
N ASN A 267 23.59 -2.67 7.43
CA ASN A 267 24.69 -1.75 7.79
C ASN A 267 24.94 -0.70 6.71
N ILE A 268 23.86 -0.15 6.13
CA ILE A 268 23.91 0.92 5.13
C ILE A 268 23.56 2.24 5.81
N GLU A 269 24.48 3.21 5.72
CA GLU A 269 24.24 4.56 6.20
C GLU A 269 23.27 5.32 5.24
N PRO A 270 22.41 6.20 5.79
CA PRO A 270 21.44 6.95 4.99
C PRO A 270 22.05 7.74 3.83
N ASP A 271 23.26 8.27 4.00
CA ASP A 271 23.95 9.09 3.01
C ASP A 271 24.48 8.27 1.82
N ASP A 272 24.78 6.99 2.03
CA ASP A 272 25.30 6.10 0.99
C ASP A 272 24.21 5.39 0.19
N VAL A 273 22.97 5.45 0.64
CA VAL A 273 21.84 4.70 0.07
C VAL A 273 21.64 4.97 -1.42
N GLU A 274 21.71 6.25 -1.85
CA GLU A 274 21.51 6.63 -3.24
C GLU A 274 22.63 6.09 -4.12
N LYS A 275 23.87 6.28 -3.71
CA LYS A 275 25.06 5.80 -4.40
C LYS A 275 25.05 4.29 -4.58
N ILE A 276 24.71 3.55 -3.52
CA ILE A 276 24.61 2.09 -3.57
C ILE A 276 23.43 1.65 -4.46
N ALA A 277 22.31 2.40 -4.43
CA ALA A 277 21.15 2.09 -5.25
C ALA A 277 21.37 2.31 -6.76
N GLU A 278 22.35 3.12 -7.17
CA GLU A 278 22.72 3.31 -8.58
C GLU A 278 23.15 2.00 -9.22
N ASP A 279 23.92 1.17 -8.50
CA ASP A 279 24.26 -0.17 -8.97
C ASP A 279 23.08 -1.14 -8.73
N ARG A 280 22.42 -1.51 -9.84
CA ARG A 280 21.26 -2.40 -9.82
C ARG A 280 21.60 -3.83 -9.36
N VAL A 281 22.81 -4.28 -9.60
CA VAL A 281 23.25 -5.64 -9.25
C VAL A 281 23.46 -5.71 -7.75
N VAL A 282 24.30 -4.81 -7.22
CA VAL A 282 24.58 -4.69 -5.78
C VAL A 282 23.28 -4.47 -4.99
N TRP A 283 22.41 -3.57 -5.44
CA TRP A 283 21.13 -3.34 -4.77
C TRP A 283 20.22 -4.57 -4.73
N ARG A 284 20.19 -5.36 -5.82
CA ARG A 284 19.39 -6.60 -5.87
C ARG A 284 19.90 -7.65 -4.89
N GLU A 285 21.21 -7.80 -4.78
CA GLU A 285 21.85 -8.72 -3.83
C GLU A 285 21.58 -8.30 -2.38
N LEU A 286 21.70 -7.00 -2.08
CA LEU A 286 21.37 -6.45 -0.77
C LEU A 286 19.89 -6.67 -0.41
N ALA A 287 18.97 -6.47 -1.34
CA ALA A 287 17.55 -6.74 -1.13
C ALA A 287 17.28 -8.21 -0.79
N ALA A 288 17.90 -9.14 -1.51
CA ALA A 288 17.81 -10.57 -1.24
C ALA A 288 18.43 -10.94 0.11
N ARG A 289 19.59 -10.37 0.46
CA ARG A 289 20.25 -10.59 1.77
C ARG A 289 19.39 -10.09 2.93
N CYS A 290 18.80 -8.91 2.84
CA CYS A 290 17.89 -8.38 3.85
C CYS A 290 16.68 -9.28 4.08
N ALA A 291 16.07 -9.77 3.00
CA ALA A 291 14.94 -10.69 3.07
C ALA A 291 15.29 -11.97 3.86
N LEU A 292 16.49 -12.52 3.67
CA LEU A 292 16.97 -13.70 4.41
C LEU A 292 17.24 -13.40 5.90
N LEU A 293 17.80 -12.23 6.21
CA LEU A 293 18.03 -11.81 7.59
C LEU A 293 16.72 -11.67 8.36
N HIS A 294 15.71 -11.09 7.75
CA HIS A 294 14.38 -10.99 8.36
C HIS A 294 13.72 -12.35 8.61
N GLY A 295 13.88 -13.30 7.73
CA GLY A 295 13.40 -14.67 7.93
C GLY A 295 14.03 -15.34 9.16
N ARG A 296 15.26 -14.99 9.52
CA ARG A 296 15.95 -15.50 10.73
C ARG A 296 15.54 -14.78 12.02
N THR A 297 15.33 -13.48 11.98
CA THR A 297 15.00 -12.66 13.16
C THR A 297 13.60 -12.98 13.70
N TYR A 298 12.65 -13.38 12.87
CA TYR A 298 11.32 -13.83 13.33
C TYR A 298 11.38 -15.10 14.18
N ARG A 299 12.38 -15.95 13.99
CA ARG A 299 12.59 -17.16 14.81
C ARG A 299 12.89 -16.84 16.28
N LEU A 300 13.49 -15.68 16.55
CA LEU A 300 13.89 -15.27 17.90
C LEU A 300 12.82 -14.43 18.62
N LEU A 301 11.80 -13.93 17.93
CA LEU A 301 10.76 -13.07 18.49
C LEU A 301 9.44 -13.79 18.78
N ASP A 302 9.19 -14.96 18.18
CA ASP A 302 8.02 -15.80 18.49
C ASP A 302 8.06 -16.39 19.91
N ASP A 303 9.25 -16.40 20.55
CA ASP A 303 9.42 -16.90 21.92
C ASP A 303 9.24 -15.85 23.03
N LYS A 304 9.05 -14.54 22.71
CA LYS A 304 8.89 -13.49 23.73
C LYS A 304 7.91 -12.38 23.35
N HIS A 305 6.75 -12.40 24.02
CA HIS A 305 5.85 -11.27 24.35
C HIS A 305 4.84 -10.70 23.34
N ILE A 306 3.60 -11.05 23.63
CA ILE A 306 2.39 -10.27 23.28
C ILE A 306 2.14 -9.24 24.39
N GLY A 307 2.07 -7.96 24.06
CA GLY A 307 1.74 -6.85 24.96
C GLY A 307 1.20 -5.61 24.25
N ASN A 308 0.10 -5.09 24.76
CA ASN A 308 -0.86 -4.05 24.33
C ASN A 308 -0.34 -2.71 23.76
N ILE A 309 -1.15 -2.10 22.90
CA ILE A 309 -0.86 -0.87 22.14
C ILE A 309 -1.94 0.19 22.30
N GLY A 310 -1.52 1.43 22.59
CA GLY A 310 -2.33 2.65 22.58
C GLY A 310 -2.19 3.49 21.30
N VAL A 311 -3.22 4.25 20.96
CA VAL A 311 -3.41 4.99 19.70
C VAL A 311 -3.00 6.46 19.82
N GLY A 312 -2.36 7.04 18.82
CA GLY A 312 -1.97 8.47 18.74
C GLY A 312 -2.01 9.07 17.32
N HIS A 313 -2.51 10.29 17.20
CA HIS A 313 -2.99 10.99 15.99
C HIS A 313 -1.95 11.73 15.12
N LEU A 314 -2.28 11.94 13.84
CA LEU A 314 -1.62 12.80 12.85
C LEU A 314 -2.66 13.72 12.17
N GLN A 315 -2.21 14.79 11.50
CA GLN A 315 -3.06 15.83 10.92
C GLN A 315 -3.98 15.36 9.77
N PRO A 316 -5.09 16.07 9.53
CA PRO A 316 -6.13 15.62 8.60
C PRO A 316 -5.80 15.91 7.13
N HIS A 317 -6.01 14.92 6.27
CA HIS A 317 -6.06 15.07 4.82
C HIS A 317 -7.39 14.50 4.32
N CYS A 318 -8.06 15.24 3.44
CA CYS A 318 -9.27 14.76 2.78
C CYS A 318 -8.93 14.18 1.40
N PHE A 319 -9.58 13.08 1.04
CA PHE A 319 -9.38 12.37 -0.21
C PHE A 319 -10.72 12.13 -0.90
N MET A 320 -10.80 12.40 -2.19
CA MET A 320 -11.98 12.13 -3.00
C MET A 320 -11.61 11.38 -4.28
N LYS A 321 -12.39 10.37 -4.64
CA LYS A 321 -12.32 9.70 -5.94
C LYS A 321 -13.48 10.10 -6.82
N VAL A 322 -13.18 10.46 -8.05
CA VAL A 322 -14.14 10.74 -9.10
C VAL A 322 -14.00 9.64 -10.18
N PRO A 323 -14.85 8.60 -10.18
CA PRO A 323 -14.94 7.67 -11.30
C PRO A 323 -15.88 8.19 -12.37
N ASN A 324 -15.60 7.83 -13.61
CA ASN A 324 -16.46 8.11 -14.76
C ASN A 324 -17.73 7.28 -14.78
#